data_ac6ab0d388a45c7bc2d73ce99f33cc23
#
_entry.id   ac6ab0d388a45c7bc2d73ce99f33cc23
#
_cell.length_a   1.000
_cell.length_b   1.000
_cell.length_c   1.000
_cell.angle_alpha   90.00
_cell.angle_beta   90.00
_cell.angle_gamma   90.00
#
_symmetry.space_group_name_H-M   'P 1'
#
loop_
_entity.id
_entity.type
_entity.pdbx_description
1 polymer ?
#
loop_
_entity_poly.entity_id
_entity_poly.type
_entity_poly.pdbx_seq_one_letter_code
_entity_poly.pdbx_strand_id
1 'polypeptide(L)'
;LALSPPAQADALLDHAQSLVEQGDAEQAFVLLGQQELARAGDPTFDAAMGRAAHAAGQYPRAVMAWERVVALQPDNAIAQLELGRALFAVGDKRTALAVSKLVREEGIPVDAALDIDQFLVSYDRADYRGASSTKGYAEFTVGHDSNANAGPDAGDILAVPLAGIP
;
A
#
# COMPACT_ATOMS: atom_id res chain seq x y z
N LEU A 1 36.56 -6.01 -2.67
CA LEU A 1 35.32 -5.59 -2.00
C LEU A 1 35.69 -4.47 -1.03
N ALA A 2 35.56 -3.21 -1.46
CA ALA A 2 35.74 -2.07 -0.59
C ALA A 2 34.45 -1.92 0.24
N LEU A 3 34.51 -2.27 1.51
CA LEU A 3 33.52 -1.90 2.50
C LEU A 3 33.60 -0.36 2.65
N SER A 4 32.60 0.35 2.18
CA SER A 4 32.48 1.78 2.46
C SER A 4 32.41 1.94 3.98
N PRO A 5 33.20 2.80 4.60
CA PRO A 5 33.17 2.99 6.04
C PRO A 5 31.79 3.54 6.46
N PRO A 6 31.24 3.11 7.58
CA PRO A 6 29.90 3.48 8.05
C PRO A 6 29.63 4.99 8.08
N ALA A 7 30.65 5.80 8.38
CA ALA A 7 30.53 7.26 8.44
C ALA A 7 30.20 7.93 7.09
N GLN A 8 30.60 7.35 5.95
CA GLN A 8 30.25 7.89 4.63
C GLN A 8 28.84 7.48 4.20
N ALA A 9 28.39 6.31 4.67
CA ALA A 9 27.04 5.84 4.43
C ALA A 9 26.00 6.72 5.16
N ASP A 10 26.30 7.10 6.38
CA ASP A 10 25.43 7.97 7.18
C ASP A 10 25.33 9.38 6.58
N ALA A 11 26.44 9.97 6.13
CA ALA A 11 26.46 11.28 5.48
C ALA A 11 25.63 11.32 4.17
N LEU A 12 25.60 10.21 3.42
CA LEU A 12 24.74 10.10 2.22
C LEU A 12 23.25 10.11 2.62
N LEU A 13 22.89 9.35 3.64
CA LEU A 13 21.50 9.26 4.10
C LEU A 13 21.04 10.59 4.70
N ASP A 14 21.87 11.24 5.52
CA ASP A 14 21.60 12.57 6.08
C ASP A 14 21.41 13.62 4.98
N HIS A 15 22.25 13.59 3.95
CA HIS A 15 22.11 14.50 2.80
C HIS A 15 20.82 14.24 2.04
N ALA A 16 20.49 12.97 1.76
CA ALA A 16 19.24 12.61 1.08
C ALA A 16 18.02 13.04 1.89
N GLN A 17 18.04 12.85 3.21
CA GLN A 17 16.98 13.31 4.09
C GLN A 17 16.82 14.82 4.05
N SER A 18 17.92 15.56 4.13
CA SER A 18 17.93 17.03 4.04
C SER A 18 17.32 17.52 2.73
N LEU A 19 17.63 16.86 1.61
CA LEU A 19 17.04 17.18 0.31
C LEU A 19 15.53 16.97 0.29
N VAL A 20 15.04 15.87 0.88
CA VAL A 20 13.60 15.62 0.99
C VAL A 20 12.91 16.70 1.83
N GLU A 21 13.51 17.10 2.97
CA GLU A 21 12.97 18.14 3.85
C GLU A 21 12.95 19.53 3.18
N GLN A 22 13.86 19.80 2.26
CA GLN A 22 13.93 21.02 1.47
C GLN A 22 12.96 21.03 0.27
N GLY A 23 12.28 19.90 -0.01
CA GLY A 23 11.40 19.73 -1.15
C GLY A 23 12.10 19.26 -2.43
N ASP A 24 13.41 19.00 -2.37
CA ASP A 24 14.25 18.53 -3.49
C ASP A 24 14.24 17.00 -3.59
N ALA A 25 13.07 16.38 -3.43
CA ALA A 25 12.91 14.92 -3.34
C ALA A 25 13.43 14.16 -4.57
N GLU A 26 13.31 14.74 -5.77
CA GLU A 26 13.85 14.16 -7.00
C GLU A 26 15.38 14.04 -6.93
N GLN A 27 16.07 15.06 -6.41
CA GLN A 27 17.52 15.02 -6.23
C GLN A 27 17.92 13.96 -5.20
N ALA A 28 17.17 13.83 -4.09
CA ALA A 28 17.39 12.79 -3.11
C ALA A 28 17.23 11.39 -3.72
N PHE A 29 16.18 11.18 -4.50
CA PHE A 29 15.91 9.92 -5.18
C PHE A 29 17.03 9.55 -6.16
N VAL A 30 17.48 10.49 -6.97
CA VAL A 30 18.61 10.28 -7.91
C VAL A 30 19.90 9.98 -7.16
N LEU A 31 20.20 10.74 -6.10
CA LEU A 31 21.39 10.56 -5.26
C LEU A 31 21.47 9.14 -4.67
N LEU A 32 20.37 8.67 -4.07
CA LEU A 32 20.30 7.33 -3.50
C LEU A 32 20.32 6.25 -4.60
N GLY A 33 19.67 6.50 -5.73
CA GLY A 33 19.63 5.57 -6.87
C GLY A 33 21.00 5.16 -7.39
N GLN A 34 22.01 6.03 -7.28
CA GLN A 34 23.39 5.72 -7.66
C GLN A 34 24.02 4.64 -6.78
N GLN A 35 23.54 4.46 -5.56
CA GLN A 35 24.07 3.49 -4.60
C GLN A 35 23.16 2.28 -4.41
N GLU A 36 21.99 2.25 -5.05
CA GLU A 36 21.00 1.21 -4.81
C GLU A 36 21.52 -0.19 -5.10
N LEU A 37 22.25 -0.38 -6.20
CA LEU A 37 22.80 -1.69 -6.56
C LEU A 37 23.76 -2.25 -5.50
N ALA A 38 24.45 -1.38 -4.79
CA ALA A 38 25.43 -1.76 -3.76
C ALA A 38 24.79 -1.90 -2.37
N ARG A 39 23.64 -1.25 -2.13
CA ARG A 39 23.08 -1.08 -0.79
C ARG A 39 21.64 -1.61 -0.63
N ALA A 40 21.00 -2.07 -1.69
CA ALA A 40 19.68 -2.68 -1.60
C ALA A 40 19.71 -3.88 -0.63
N GLY A 41 18.78 -3.92 0.32
CA GLY A 41 18.77 -4.88 1.42
C GLY A 41 19.43 -4.38 2.72
N ASP A 42 19.94 -3.15 2.75
CA ASP A 42 20.23 -2.42 3.99
C ASP A 42 18.94 -1.70 4.42
N PRO A 43 18.30 -2.08 5.53
CA PRO A 43 16.99 -1.51 5.90
C PRO A 43 17.03 0.01 6.07
N THR A 44 18.14 0.57 6.54
CA THR A 44 18.28 2.02 6.72
C THR A 44 18.35 2.74 5.38
N PHE A 45 19.11 2.17 4.43
CA PHE A 45 19.18 2.68 3.07
C PHE A 45 17.85 2.54 2.33
N ASP A 46 17.22 1.37 2.41
CA ASP A 46 15.95 1.10 1.74
C ASP A 46 14.83 2.00 2.30
N ALA A 47 14.83 2.28 3.61
CA ALA A 47 13.90 3.25 4.20
C ALA A 47 14.12 4.68 3.69
N ALA A 48 15.37 5.12 3.54
CA ALA A 48 15.69 6.43 2.96
C ALA A 48 15.27 6.49 1.48
N MET A 49 15.56 5.43 0.70
CA MET A 49 15.13 5.30 -0.69
C MET A 49 13.61 5.33 -0.81
N GLY A 50 12.89 4.60 0.06
CA GLY A 50 11.44 4.58 0.07
C GLY A 50 10.82 5.96 0.31
N ARG A 51 11.35 6.70 1.29
CA ARG A 51 10.91 8.09 1.58
C ARG A 51 11.19 9.03 0.40
N ALA A 52 12.42 9.01 -0.14
CA ALA A 52 12.80 9.86 -1.26
C ALA A 52 11.97 9.54 -2.51
N ALA A 53 11.78 8.27 -2.84
CA ALA A 53 10.97 7.83 -3.96
C ALA A 53 9.50 8.25 -3.80
N HIS A 54 8.92 8.09 -2.60
CA HIS A 54 7.54 8.51 -2.34
C HIS A 54 7.39 10.04 -2.50
N ALA A 55 8.29 10.82 -1.91
CA ALA A 55 8.27 12.28 -2.01
C ALA A 55 8.50 12.79 -3.45
N ALA A 56 9.29 12.06 -4.25
CA ALA A 56 9.53 12.34 -5.67
C ALA A 56 8.40 11.82 -6.60
N GLY A 57 7.31 11.23 -6.05
CA GLY A 57 6.22 10.67 -6.85
C GLY A 57 6.56 9.35 -7.55
N GLN A 58 7.71 8.76 -7.26
CA GLN A 58 8.19 7.48 -7.80
C GLN A 58 7.60 6.30 -7.01
N TYR A 59 6.27 6.27 -6.89
CA TYR A 59 5.55 5.35 -6.00
C TYR A 59 5.88 3.86 -6.19
N PRO A 60 6.02 3.32 -7.42
CA PRO A 60 6.41 1.92 -7.59
C PRO A 60 7.78 1.61 -6.98
N ARG A 61 8.71 2.58 -7.03
CA ARG A 61 10.04 2.45 -6.43
C ARG A 61 9.97 2.52 -4.90
N ALA A 62 9.08 3.38 -4.38
CA ALA A 62 8.81 3.45 -2.95
C ALA A 62 8.26 2.11 -2.41
N VAL A 63 7.30 1.50 -3.12
CA VAL A 63 6.78 0.16 -2.76
C VAL A 63 7.91 -0.85 -2.67
N MET A 64 8.73 -0.97 -3.72
CA MET A 64 9.86 -1.94 -3.74
C MET A 64 10.84 -1.73 -2.60
N ALA A 65 11.17 -0.49 -2.27
CA ALA A 65 12.08 -0.17 -1.17
C ALA A 65 11.46 -0.55 0.18
N TRP A 66 10.21 -0.18 0.42
CA TRP A 66 9.52 -0.51 1.66
C TRP A 66 9.22 -2.01 1.82
N GLU A 67 8.93 -2.74 0.75
CA GLU A 67 8.81 -4.20 0.77
C GLU A 67 10.10 -4.86 1.27
N ARG A 68 11.27 -4.38 0.84
CA ARG A 68 12.56 -4.90 1.34
C ARG A 68 12.74 -4.63 2.84
N VAL A 69 12.34 -3.43 3.31
CA VAL A 69 12.42 -3.12 4.75
C VAL A 69 11.51 -4.04 5.54
N VAL A 70 10.25 -4.20 5.14
CA VAL A 70 9.27 -5.06 5.82
C VAL A 70 9.69 -6.53 5.79
N ALA A 71 10.29 -7.00 4.69
CA ALA A 71 10.80 -8.38 4.59
C ALA A 71 11.92 -8.67 5.60
N LEU A 72 12.75 -7.68 5.93
CA LEU A 72 13.86 -7.80 6.88
C LEU A 72 13.45 -7.44 8.32
N GLN A 73 12.44 -6.60 8.47
CA GLN A 73 11.93 -6.09 9.74
C GLN A 73 10.40 -6.17 9.74
N PRO A 74 9.82 -7.37 9.82
CA PRO A 74 8.37 -7.55 9.72
C PRO A 74 7.58 -6.83 10.84
N ASP A 75 8.18 -6.68 12.02
CA ASP A 75 7.57 -6.00 13.17
C ASP A 75 7.76 -4.46 13.15
N ASN A 76 8.34 -3.91 12.07
CA ASN A 76 8.53 -2.48 11.93
C ASN A 76 7.24 -1.80 11.46
N ALA A 77 6.41 -1.38 12.40
CA ALA A 77 5.11 -0.74 12.15
C ALA A 77 5.23 0.51 11.25
N ILE A 78 6.31 1.28 11.38
CA ILE A 78 6.55 2.47 10.54
C ILE A 78 6.80 2.05 9.09
N ALA A 79 7.62 1.02 8.86
CA ALA A 79 7.88 0.52 7.51
C ALA A 79 6.61 -0.06 6.87
N GLN A 80 5.79 -0.79 7.62
CA GLN A 80 4.50 -1.29 7.16
C GLN A 80 3.55 -0.14 6.79
N LEU A 81 3.46 0.90 7.62
CA LEU A 81 2.65 2.08 7.33
C LEU A 81 3.09 2.80 6.05
N GLU A 82 4.39 3.02 5.89
CA GLU A 82 4.93 3.67 4.71
C GLU A 82 4.75 2.82 3.43
N LEU A 83 4.83 1.48 3.55
CA LEU A 83 4.45 0.57 2.49
C LEU A 83 2.97 0.74 2.13
N GLY A 84 2.09 0.81 3.13
CA GLY A 84 0.66 1.06 2.92
C GLY A 84 0.40 2.37 2.16
N ARG A 85 1.09 3.44 2.53
CA ARG A 85 1.01 4.74 1.83
C ARG A 85 1.49 4.66 0.38
N ALA A 86 2.60 3.98 0.14
CA ALA A 86 3.15 3.79 -1.20
C ALA A 86 2.20 2.95 -2.08
N LEU A 87 1.64 1.86 -1.54
CA LEU A 87 0.63 1.03 -2.22
C LEU A 87 -0.63 1.83 -2.56
N PHE A 88 -1.09 2.68 -1.64
CA PHE A 88 -2.22 3.56 -1.93
C PHE A 88 -1.93 4.52 -3.09
N ALA A 89 -0.72 5.10 -3.10
CA ALA A 89 -0.30 6.05 -4.13
C ALA A 89 -0.18 5.40 -5.53
N VAL A 90 0.20 4.12 -5.64
CA VAL A 90 0.16 3.37 -6.90
C VAL A 90 -1.26 2.90 -7.28
N GLY A 91 -2.24 3.10 -6.40
CA GLY A 91 -3.65 2.73 -6.66
C GLY A 91 -4.05 1.36 -6.12
N ASP A 92 -3.16 0.61 -5.48
CA ASP A 92 -3.50 -0.64 -4.78
C ASP A 92 -4.10 -0.35 -3.39
N LYS A 93 -5.28 0.24 -3.42
CA LYS A 93 -6.03 0.64 -2.22
C LYS A 93 -6.38 -0.54 -1.32
N ARG A 94 -6.62 -1.71 -1.92
CA ARG A 94 -7.04 -2.90 -1.19
C ARG A 94 -5.93 -3.42 -0.28
N THR A 95 -4.72 -3.57 -0.84
CA THR A 95 -3.55 -4.01 -0.07
C THR A 95 -3.12 -2.94 0.93
N ALA A 96 -3.14 -1.67 0.54
CA ALA A 96 -2.88 -0.55 1.43
C ALA A 96 -3.77 -0.56 2.69
N LEU A 97 -5.07 -0.77 2.51
CA LEU A 97 -6.02 -0.85 3.62
C LEU A 97 -5.76 -2.09 4.51
N ALA A 98 -5.43 -3.23 3.92
CA ALA A 98 -5.12 -4.45 4.67
C ALA A 98 -3.88 -4.26 5.54
N VAL A 99 -2.81 -3.70 4.99
CA VAL A 99 -1.57 -3.37 5.72
C VAL A 99 -1.84 -2.39 6.85
N SER A 100 -2.57 -1.31 6.60
CA SER A 100 -2.89 -0.30 7.63
C SER A 100 -3.73 -0.86 8.78
N LYS A 101 -4.65 -1.77 8.51
CA LYS A 101 -5.43 -2.45 9.55
C LYS A 101 -4.56 -3.37 10.40
N LEU A 102 -3.68 -4.14 9.77
CA LEU A 102 -2.75 -5.02 10.48
C LEU A 102 -1.86 -4.24 11.44
N VAL A 103 -1.26 -3.14 10.98
CA VAL A 103 -0.43 -2.25 11.79
C VAL A 103 -1.19 -1.72 13.01
N ARG A 104 -2.47 -1.36 12.84
CA ARG A 104 -3.30 -0.88 13.93
C ARG A 104 -3.61 -1.94 14.98
N GLU A 105 -3.80 -3.20 14.56
CA GLU A 105 -4.10 -4.32 15.46
C GLU A 105 -2.88 -4.72 16.30
N GLU A 106 -1.67 -4.48 15.82
CA GLU A 106 -0.42 -4.82 16.51
C GLU A 106 -0.01 -3.84 17.61
N GLY A 107 -0.77 -2.76 17.87
CA GLY A 107 -0.54 -1.86 19.00
C GLY A 107 0.59 -0.85 18.77
N ILE A 108 0.51 -0.10 17.72
CA ILE A 108 1.46 0.92 17.28
C ILE A 108 1.60 2.10 18.24
N PRO A 109 2.74 2.84 18.20
CA PRO A 109 2.90 4.13 18.89
C PRO A 109 1.82 5.14 18.50
N VAL A 110 1.42 6.00 19.45
CA VAL A 110 0.28 6.93 19.32
C VAL A 110 0.43 7.90 18.16
N ASP A 111 1.64 8.34 17.87
CA ASP A 111 1.98 9.20 16.74
C ASP A 111 1.74 8.51 15.38
N ALA A 112 2.17 7.26 15.23
CA ALA A 112 1.89 6.46 14.04
C ALA A 112 0.40 6.09 13.91
N ALA A 113 -0.32 5.96 15.02
CA ALA A 113 -1.76 5.71 15.02
C ALA A 113 -2.55 6.88 14.40
N LEU A 114 -2.17 8.12 14.70
CA LEU A 114 -2.78 9.31 14.11
C LEU A 114 -2.59 9.34 12.58
N ASP A 115 -1.41 8.97 12.13
CA ASP A 115 -1.11 8.92 10.70
C ASP A 115 -1.93 7.86 9.97
N ILE A 116 -2.13 6.70 10.60
CA ILE A 116 -3.00 5.64 10.07
C ILE A 116 -4.46 6.09 10.01
N ASP A 117 -4.96 6.73 11.06
CA ASP A 117 -6.33 7.22 11.08
C ASP A 117 -6.56 8.29 9.99
N GLN A 118 -5.62 9.20 9.78
CA GLN A 118 -5.68 10.16 8.68
C GLN A 118 -5.63 9.47 7.31
N PHE A 119 -4.79 8.46 7.16
CA PHE A 119 -4.72 7.65 5.96
C PHE A 119 -6.05 6.94 5.67
N LEU A 120 -6.65 6.27 6.66
CA LEU A 120 -7.94 5.59 6.53
C LEU A 120 -9.08 6.56 6.18
N VAL A 121 -9.10 7.75 6.80
CA VAL A 121 -10.07 8.81 6.45
C VAL A 121 -9.88 9.29 5.01
N SER A 122 -8.64 9.41 4.55
CA SER A 122 -8.35 9.78 3.16
C SER A 122 -8.79 8.70 2.17
N TYR A 123 -8.66 7.44 2.57
CA TYR A 123 -9.13 6.29 1.81
C TYR A 123 -10.65 6.31 1.63
N ASP A 124 -11.40 6.48 2.71
CA ASP A 124 -12.87 6.52 2.68
C ASP A 124 -13.37 7.67 1.80
N ARG A 125 -12.71 8.84 1.86
CA ARG A 125 -13.05 9.98 0.98
C ARG A 125 -12.74 9.71 -0.49
N ALA A 126 -11.65 9.03 -0.79
CA ALA A 126 -11.26 8.69 -2.15
C ALA A 126 -12.23 7.66 -2.76
N ASP A 127 -12.66 6.68 -1.95
CA ASP A 127 -13.60 5.65 -2.35
C ASP A 127 -15.00 6.23 -2.56
N TYR A 128 -15.44 7.15 -1.69
CA TYR A 128 -16.72 7.87 -1.83
C TYR A 128 -16.78 8.77 -3.08
N ARG A 129 -15.66 9.36 -3.49
CA ARG A 129 -15.57 10.17 -4.72
C ARG A 129 -15.44 9.34 -5.98
N GLY A 130 -14.94 8.10 -5.87
CA GLY A 130 -14.78 7.15 -6.98
C GLY A 130 -15.97 6.21 -7.15
N ALA A 131 -16.83 6.12 -6.17
CA ALA A 131 -18.04 5.34 -6.22
C ALA A 131 -19.14 6.07 -7.02
N SER A 132 -19.05 5.99 -8.33
CA SER A 132 -20.27 5.92 -9.13
C SER A 132 -21.04 4.73 -8.57
N SER A 133 -22.17 4.98 -7.92
CA SER A 133 -22.92 3.97 -7.15
C SER A 133 -23.66 3.02 -8.09
N THR A 134 -22.92 2.11 -8.72
CA THR A 134 -23.51 0.91 -9.31
C THR A 134 -23.45 -0.17 -8.25
N LYS A 135 -24.41 -0.21 -7.34
CA LYS A 135 -24.62 -1.33 -6.45
C LYS A 135 -25.24 -2.47 -7.26
N GLY A 136 -24.41 -3.25 -7.89
CA GLY A 136 -24.80 -4.54 -8.45
C GLY A 136 -24.67 -5.60 -7.36
N TYR A 137 -25.77 -6.15 -6.88
CA TYR A 137 -25.76 -7.37 -6.08
C TYR A 137 -25.77 -8.54 -7.06
N ALA A 138 -24.72 -9.34 -7.09
CA ALA A 138 -24.74 -10.66 -7.70
C ALA A 138 -24.91 -11.67 -6.55
N GLU A 139 -26.11 -12.19 -6.39
CA GLU A 139 -26.40 -13.28 -5.48
C GLU A 139 -26.19 -14.60 -6.23
N PHE A 140 -25.15 -15.33 -5.88
CA PHE A 140 -24.93 -16.69 -6.36
C PHE A 140 -25.54 -17.65 -5.35
N THR A 141 -26.73 -18.14 -5.63
CA THR A 141 -27.31 -19.24 -4.86
C THR A 141 -26.78 -20.55 -5.43
N VAL A 142 -25.85 -21.18 -4.73
CA VAL A 142 -25.48 -22.57 -5.01
C VAL A 142 -26.53 -23.47 -4.38
N GLY A 143 -27.54 -23.86 -5.14
CA GLY A 143 -28.49 -24.89 -4.77
C GLY A 143 -27.82 -26.25 -4.90
N HIS A 144 -27.63 -26.96 -3.80
CA HIS A 144 -27.29 -28.38 -3.83
C HIS A 144 -28.62 -29.14 -4.03
N ASP A 145 -28.90 -29.48 -5.27
CA ASP A 145 -30.06 -30.34 -5.58
C ASP A 145 -29.67 -31.81 -5.31
N SER A 146 -30.18 -32.35 -4.22
CA SER A 146 -29.96 -33.75 -3.84
C SER A 146 -30.93 -34.71 -4.55
N ASN A 147 -31.70 -34.22 -5.54
CA ASN A 147 -32.70 -35.05 -6.22
C ASN A 147 -32.42 -35.12 -7.74
N ALA A 148 -31.41 -35.92 -8.10
CA ALA A 148 -30.99 -36.10 -9.49
C ALA A 148 -32.01 -36.85 -10.40
N ASN A 149 -33.27 -37.04 -9.95
CA ASN A 149 -34.24 -37.87 -10.67
C ASN A 149 -35.63 -37.24 -10.83
N ALA A 150 -35.81 -35.96 -10.47
CA ALA A 150 -37.05 -35.25 -10.80
C ALA A 150 -36.81 -34.40 -12.06
N GLY A 151 -37.59 -34.63 -13.10
CA GLY A 151 -37.54 -33.80 -14.31
C GLY A 151 -37.80 -32.32 -14.00
N PRO A 152 -37.55 -31.42 -14.96
CA PRO A 152 -37.64 -30.00 -14.72
C PRO A 152 -39.08 -29.60 -14.39
N ASP A 153 -39.36 -29.45 -13.11
CA ASP A 153 -40.50 -28.65 -12.69
C ASP A 153 -40.15 -27.18 -13.01
N ALA A 154 -41.02 -26.58 -13.78
CA ALA A 154 -40.97 -25.17 -14.10
C ALA A 154 -41.27 -24.36 -12.83
N GLY A 155 -40.32 -24.32 -11.93
CA GLY A 155 -40.33 -23.48 -10.75
C GLY A 155 -39.76 -22.11 -11.10
N ASP A 156 -40.63 -21.19 -11.07
CA ASP A 156 -40.49 -19.72 -11.01
C ASP A 156 -39.08 -19.14 -11.15
N ILE A 157 -38.75 -18.73 -12.35
CA ILE A 157 -37.69 -17.74 -12.58
C ILE A 157 -38.27 -16.42 -12.04
N LEU A 158 -37.95 -16.10 -10.82
CA LEU A 158 -38.12 -14.73 -10.30
C LEU A 158 -37.23 -13.82 -11.10
N ALA A 159 -37.78 -13.24 -12.15
CA ALA A 159 -37.18 -12.14 -12.85
C ALA A 159 -37.11 -10.96 -11.89
N VAL A 160 -35.92 -10.68 -11.36
CA VAL A 160 -35.67 -9.43 -10.64
C VAL A 160 -35.63 -8.32 -11.67
N PRO A 161 -36.52 -7.34 -11.62
CA PRO A 161 -36.53 -6.25 -12.59
C PRO A 161 -35.25 -5.41 -12.41
N LEU A 162 -34.51 -5.25 -13.47
CA LEU A 162 -33.46 -4.23 -13.58
C LEU A 162 -34.16 -2.85 -13.54
N ALA A 163 -34.38 -2.33 -12.33
CA ALA A 163 -34.94 -1.01 -12.16
C ALA A 163 -33.84 0.04 -12.38
N GLY A 164 -33.97 0.76 -13.44
CA GLY A 164 -33.52 2.12 -13.57
C GLY A 164 -32.10 2.32 -14.05
N ILE A 165 -31.95 2.35 -15.35
CA ILE A 165 -30.96 3.23 -16.00
C ILE A 165 -31.78 4.38 -16.60
N PRO A 166 -31.59 5.62 -16.13
CA PRO A 166 -31.87 6.78 -16.98
C PRO A 166 -30.70 7.06 -17.90
#